data_65d75f3a721299b20ea6d9c5a645dd32
#
_entry.id   65d75f3a721299b20ea6d9c5a645dd32
#
_cell.length_a   1.000
_cell.length_b   1.000
_cell.length_c   1.000
_cell.angle_alpha   90.00
_cell.angle_beta   90.00
_cell.angle_gamma   90.00
#
_symmetry.space_group_name_H-M   'P 1'
#
loop_
_entity.id
_entity.type
_entity.pdbx_description
1 polymer ?
#
loop_
_entity_poly.entity_id
_entity_poly.type
_entity_poly.pdbx_seq_one_letter_code
_entity_poly.pdbx_strand_id
1 'polypeptide(L)'
;MLSLTIKDTKNFMSQLLIKEAFDGLFLSEAVIKTANSYTISGELNKDFFSEEEWNELPEKSYSRWSSVKPFCFQLIKGSKVPSYMKMVFLLPPEQVTKLLSDNQTALTPDDINGLFLNIKYQDGAVSVVTGTSIKVFSLDKTL
;
A
#
# COMPACT_ATOMS: atom_id res chain seq x y z
N MET A 1 13.38 2.85 8.89
CA MET A 1 12.40 3.73 8.24
C MET A 1 13.09 4.69 7.31
N LEU A 2 12.56 4.85 6.12
CA LEU A 2 13.12 5.74 5.12
C LEU A 2 12.03 6.69 4.65
N SER A 3 12.37 7.98 4.53
CA SER A 3 11.44 8.99 4.06
C SER A 3 12.01 9.68 2.84
N LEU A 4 11.22 9.77 1.79
CA LEU A 4 11.62 10.39 0.53
C LEU A 4 10.58 11.42 0.09
N THR A 5 11.06 12.52 -0.46
CA THR A 5 10.18 13.49 -1.12
C THR A 5 10.34 13.31 -2.62
N ILE A 6 9.23 13.14 -3.32
CA ILE A 6 9.24 12.88 -4.75
C ILE A 6 9.33 14.20 -5.51
N LYS A 7 10.33 14.31 -6.38
CA LYS A 7 10.55 15.53 -7.16
C LYS A 7 9.60 15.64 -8.35
N ASP A 8 9.37 14.54 -9.03
CA ASP A 8 8.48 14.53 -10.20
C ASP A 8 7.14 13.94 -9.79
N THR A 9 6.30 14.78 -9.19
CA THR A 9 4.99 14.37 -8.69
C THR A 9 4.10 13.81 -9.79
N LYS A 10 4.09 14.46 -10.95
CA LYS A 10 3.23 14.04 -12.06
C LYS A 10 3.58 12.64 -12.55
N ASN A 11 4.87 12.38 -12.72
CA ASN A 11 5.32 11.06 -13.17
C ASN A 11 5.01 10.00 -12.11
N PHE A 12 5.23 10.33 -10.85
CA PHE A 12 4.95 9.39 -9.75
C PHE A 12 3.48 9.04 -9.69
N MET A 13 2.61 10.03 -9.80
CA MET A 13 1.16 9.78 -9.78
C MET A 13 0.72 8.96 -10.99
N SER A 14 1.35 9.16 -12.14
CA SER A 14 1.09 8.34 -13.31
C SER A 14 1.48 6.88 -13.07
N GLN A 15 2.63 6.64 -12.45
CA GLN A 15 3.07 5.28 -12.12
C GLN A 15 2.09 4.62 -11.13
N LEU A 16 1.60 5.39 -10.17
CA LEU A 16 0.71 4.87 -9.13
C LEU A 16 -0.68 4.55 -9.67
N LEU A 17 -1.25 5.43 -10.48
CA LEU A 17 -2.66 5.39 -10.84
C LEU A 17 -2.94 4.84 -12.24
N ILE A 18 -1.98 4.92 -13.14
CA ILE A 18 -2.18 4.55 -14.54
C ILE A 18 -1.32 3.37 -14.95
N LYS A 19 -0.05 3.40 -14.57
CA LYS A 19 0.90 2.35 -14.92
C LYS A 19 0.77 1.17 -13.96
N GLU A 20 1.61 0.16 -14.16
CA GLU A 20 1.52 -1.09 -13.40
C GLU A 20 2.55 -1.21 -12.27
N ALA A 21 3.32 -0.16 -12.01
CA ALA A 21 4.44 -0.23 -11.08
C ALA A 21 4.07 -0.70 -9.68
N PHE A 22 2.89 -0.33 -9.20
CA PHE A 22 2.46 -0.68 -7.84
C PHE A 22 1.39 -1.77 -7.80
N ASP A 23 0.99 -2.30 -8.94
CA ASP A 23 -0.16 -3.19 -9.03
C ASP A 23 -0.03 -4.48 -8.21
N GLY A 24 1.18 -4.95 -8.01
CA GLY A 24 1.41 -6.17 -7.25
C GLY A 24 1.42 -5.99 -5.74
N LEU A 25 1.40 -4.77 -5.24
CA LEU A 25 1.41 -4.53 -3.81
C LEU A 25 0.02 -4.73 -3.23
N PHE A 26 -0.03 -5.12 -1.95
CA PHE A 26 -1.31 -5.18 -1.24
C PHE A 26 -1.68 -3.79 -0.78
N LEU A 27 -2.95 -3.43 -0.89
CA LEU A 27 -3.45 -2.19 -0.35
C LEU A 27 -3.99 -2.42 1.06
N SER A 28 -3.44 -1.71 2.04
CA SER A 28 -4.00 -1.72 3.38
C SER A 28 -5.12 -0.69 3.48
N GLU A 29 -4.83 0.54 3.08
CA GLU A 29 -5.81 1.62 3.18
C GLU A 29 -5.51 2.71 2.18
N ALA A 30 -6.56 3.33 1.64
CA ALA A 30 -6.45 4.52 0.81
C ALA A 30 -7.39 5.58 1.36
N VAL A 31 -6.89 6.78 1.53
CA VAL A 31 -7.68 7.94 1.94
C VAL A 31 -7.55 8.98 0.84
N ILE A 32 -8.68 9.48 0.36
CA ILE A 32 -8.71 10.47 -0.72
C ILE A 32 -9.67 11.57 -0.30
N LYS A 33 -9.19 12.80 -0.30
CA LYS A 33 -10.01 13.97 0.08
C LYS A 33 -10.20 14.89 -1.12
N THR A 34 -11.42 14.97 -1.56
CA THR A 34 -11.86 15.92 -2.59
C THR A 34 -12.89 16.82 -1.92
N ALA A 35 -14.06 17.01 -2.53
CA ALA A 35 -15.18 17.67 -1.85
C ALA A 35 -15.64 16.88 -0.65
N ASN A 36 -15.46 15.57 -0.70
CA ASN A 36 -15.77 14.65 0.40
C ASN A 36 -14.52 13.86 0.74
N SER A 37 -14.52 13.24 1.91
CA SER A 37 -13.43 12.37 2.32
C SER A 37 -13.84 10.93 2.12
N TYR A 38 -12.98 10.15 1.46
CA TYR A 38 -13.20 8.75 1.19
C TYR A 38 -12.11 7.91 1.84
N THR A 39 -12.51 6.85 2.50
CA THR A 39 -11.57 5.87 3.04
C THR A 39 -11.91 4.51 2.49
N ILE A 40 -10.94 3.85 1.87
CA ILE A 40 -11.11 2.53 1.29
C ILE A 40 -10.16 1.59 2.00
N SER A 41 -10.70 0.57 2.66
CA SER A 41 -9.89 -0.48 3.24
C SER A 41 -9.62 -1.54 2.19
N GLY A 42 -8.37 -1.96 2.08
CA GLY A 42 -8.02 -3.06 1.19
C GLY A 42 -8.22 -4.43 1.80
N GLU A 43 -8.60 -4.48 3.07
CA GLU A 43 -8.85 -5.74 3.76
C GLU A 43 -10.02 -6.48 3.11
N LEU A 44 -9.83 -7.77 2.81
CA LEU A 44 -10.87 -8.54 2.16
C LEU A 44 -11.99 -8.86 3.14
N ASN A 45 -13.21 -8.66 2.68
CA ASN A 45 -14.40 -8.88 3.47
C ASN A 45 -14.97 -10.27 3.18
N LYS A 46 -14.68 -11.22 4.04
CA LYS A 46 -15.07 -12.61 3.85
C LYS A 46 -16.58 -12.77 3.68
N ASP A 47 -17.36 -11.94 4.36
CA ASP A 47 -18.81 -12.04 4.33
C ASP A 47 -19.42 -11.74 2.95
N PHE A 48 -18.67 -11.07 2.10
CA PHE A 48 -19.13 -10.75 0.75
C PHE A 48 -19.05 -11.95 -0.19
N PHE A 49 -18.18 -12.92 0.12
CA PHE A 49 -17.91 -14.06 -0.74
C PHE A 49 -18.69 -15.28 -0.26
N SER A 50 -19.05 -16.17 -1.22
CA SER A 50 -19.52 -17.49 -0.84
C SER A 50 -18.34 -18.27 -0.32
N GLU A 51 -18.61 -19.40 0.37
CA GLU A 51 -17.54 -20.23 0.89
C GLU A 51 -16.63 -20.73 -0.22
N GLU A 52 -17.23 -21.11 -1.36
CA GLU A 52 -16.46 -21.58 -2.52
C GLU A 52 -15.57 -20.47 -3.09
N GLU A 53 -16.14 -19.27 -3.26
CA GLU A 53 -15.38 -18.14 -3.78
C GLU A 53 -14.21 -17.80 -2.87
N TRP A 54 -14.47 -17.79 -1.55
CA TRP A 54 -13.43 -17.48 -0.58
C TRP A 54 -12.29 -18.47 -0.62
N ASN A 55 -12.62 -19.76 -0.74
CA ASN A 55 -11.62 -20.81 -0.76
C ASN A 55 -10.74 -20.77 -2.01
N GLU A 56 -11.27 -20.21 -3.11
CA GLU A 56 -10.53 -20.10 -4.35
C GLU A 56 -9.67 -18.85 -4.45
N LEU A 57 -9.82 -17.91 -3.51
CA LEU A 57 -9.02 -16.70 -3.55
C LEU A 57 -7.55 -16.99 -3.28
N PRO A 58 -6.65 -16.44 -4.10
CA PRO A 58 -5.21 -16.62 -3.87
C PRO A 58 -4.72 -15.91 -2.61
N GLU A 59 -5.32 -14.76 -2.30
CA GLU A 59 -5.02 -14.03 -1.08
C GLU A 59 -6.28 -13.91 -0.23
N LYS A 60 -6.10 -13.90 1.10
CA LYS A 60 -7.22 -13.84 2.02
C LYS A 60 -7.16 -12.71 3.04
N SER A 61 -6.18 -11.82 2.91
CA SER A 61 -6.03 -10.70 3.85
C SER A 61 -6.35 -9.37 3.20
N TYR A 62 -5.64 -9.04 2.13
CA TYR A 62 -5.77 -7.75 1.47
C TYR A 62 -5.86 -7.91 -0.04
N SER A 63 -6.52 -6.95 -0.69
CA SER A 63 -6.57 -6.89 -2.15
C SER A 63 -5.29 -6.33 -2.70
N ARG A 64 -4.91 -6.77 -3.89
CA ARG A 64 -3.82 -6.16 -4.63
C ARG A 64 -4.26 -4.78 -5.13
N TRP A 65 -3.31 -3.88 -5.27
CA TRP A 65 -3.62 -2.53 -5.75
C TRP A 65 -4.32 -2.56 -7.10
N SER A 66 -3.95 -3.49 -7.97
CA SER A 66 -4.58 -3.62 -9.29
C SER A 66 -6.10 -3.76 -9.21
N SER A 67 -6.62 -4.39 -8.15
CA SER A 67 -8.06 -4.59 -8.00
C SER A 67 -8.78 -3.35 -7.49
N VAL A 68 -8.11 -2.52 -6.69
CA VAL A 68 -8.73 -1.34 -6.06
C VAL A 68 -8.43 -0.06 -6.84
N LYS A 69 -7.33 -0.04 -7.57
CA LYS A 69 -6.88 1.13 -8.31
C LYS A 69 -7.96 1.79 -9.18
N PRO A 70 -8.77 1.04 -9.94
CA PRO A 70 -9.79 1.69 -10.77
C PRO A 70 -10.80 2.51 -9.97
N PHE A 71 -11.15 2.05 -8.77
CA PHE A 71 -12.08 2.78 -7.93
C PHE A 71 -11.46 4.06 -7.39
N CYS A 72 -10.20 3.99 -6.96
CA CYS A 72 -9.48 5.16 -6.49
C CYS A 72 -9.29 6.17 -7.62
N PHE A 73 -8.98 5.68 -8.83
CA PHE A 73 -8.81 6.56 -9.98
C PHE A 73 -10.10 7.31 -10.30
N GLN A 74 -11.25 6.66 -10.18
CA GLN A 74 -12.53 7.32 -10.40
C GLN A 74 -12.80 8.45 -9.40
N LEU A 75 -12.35 8.28 -8.16
CA LEU A 75 -12.49 9.32 -7.15
C LEU A 75 -11.54 10.49 -7.37
N ILE A 76 -10.37 10.20 -7.93
CA ILE A 76 -9.31 11.19 -8.12
C ILE A 76 -9.51 11.98 -9.40
N LYS A 77 -9.93 11.31 -10.46
CA LYS A 77 -10.09 12.00 -11.73
C LYS A 77 -11.23 13.00 -11.64
N GLY A 78 -11.03 14.17 -12.17
CA GLY A 78 -12.04 15.20 -12.13
C GLY A 78 -11.40 16.50 -12.57
N SER A 79 -12.15 17.57 -12.49
CA SER A 79 -11.67 18.86 -12.90
C SER A 79 -10.72 19.47 -11.87
N LYS A 80 -10.66 18.90 -10.66
CA LYS A 80 -9.90 19.47 -9.57
C LYS A 80 -9.09 18.38 -8.86
N VAL A 81 -7.83 18.69 -8.62
CA VAL A 81 -6.92 17.77 -7.94
C VAL A 81 -7.35 17.58 -6.48
N PRO A 82 -7.29 16.36 -5.94
CA PRO A 82 -7.59 16.15 -4.52
C PRO A 82 -6.69 17.00 -3.63
N SER A 83 -7.21 17.41 -2.48
CA SER A 83 -6.43 18.19 -1.54
C SER A 83 -5.47 17.31 -0.73
N TYR A 84 -5.79 16.03 -0.62
CA TYR A 84 -5.00 15.10 0.19
C TYR A 84 -5.24 13.68 -0.30
N MET A 85 -4.18 12.89 -0.34
CA MET A 85 -4.28 11.46 -0.59
C MET A 85 -3.26 10.74 0.26
N LYS A 86 -3.63 9.57 0.74
CA LYS A 86 -2.73 8.70 1.47
C LYS A 86 -3.03 7.27 1.06
N MET A 87 -1.98 6.54 0.67
CA MET A 87 -2.11 5.12 0.38
C MET A 87 -1.08 4.36 1.19
N VAL A 88 -1.54 3.35 1.90
CA VAL A 88 -0.67 2.48 2.68
C VAL A 88 -0.64 1.13 2.00
N PHE A 89 0.53 0.75 1.51
CA PHE A 89 0.72 -0.54 0.85
C PHE A 89 1.53 -1.47 1.73
N LEU A 90 1.29 -2.76 1.55
CA LEU A 90 2.08 -3.82 2.17
C LEU A 90 2.77 -4.59 1.05
N LEU A 91 4.02 -4.94 1.24
CA LEU A 91 4.72 -5.74 0.26
C LEU A 91 4.34 -7.21 0.42
N PRO A 92 4.09 -7.92 -0.69
CA PRO A 92 3.83 -9.34 -0.62
C PRO A 92 5.04 -10.11 -0.07
N PRO A 93 4.81 -11.30 0.54
CA PRO A 93 5.90 -12.07 1.12
C PRO A 93 7.05 -12.35 0.17
N GLU A 94 6.77 -12.63 -1.09
CA GLU A 94 7.81 -12.89 -2.08
C GLU A 94 8.70 -11.68 -2.32
N GLN A 95 8.15 -10.47 -2.22
CA GLN A 95 8.94 -9.26 -2.36
C GLN A 95 9.75 -8.97 -1.11
N VAL A 96 9.23 -9.34 0.06
CA VAL A 96 9.96 -9.21 1.31
C VAL A 96 11.20 -10.10 1.27
N THR A 97 11.02 -11.34 0.84
CA THR A 97 12.13 -12.29 0.73
C THR A 97 13.22 -11.77 -0.20
N LYS A 98 12.82 -11.26 -1.36
CA LYS A 98 13.75 -10.72 -2.32
C LYS A 98 14.51 -9.52 -1.75
N LEU A 99 13.80 -8.64 -1.08
CA LEU A 99 14.41 -7.45 -0.51
C LEU A 99 15.42 -7.81 0.59
N LEU A 100 15.09 -8.75 1.45
CA LEU A 100 16.01 -9.20 2.49
C LEU A 100 17.24 -9.84 1.90
N SER A 101 17.06 -10.65 0.86
CA SER A 101 18.15 -11.30 0.18
C SER A 101 19.09 -10.27 -0.48
N ASP A 102 18.51 -9.30 -1.18
CA ASP A 102 19.29 -8.28 -1.88
C ASP A 102 20.08 -7.40 -0.93
N ASN A 103 19.59 -7.20 0.27
CA ASN A 103 20.24 -6.33 1.24
C ASN A 103 21.05 -7.08 2.28
N GLN A 104 21.15 -8.40 2.16
CA GLN A 104 21.99 -9.23 3.03
C GLN A 104 21.76 -8.98 4.51
N THR A 105 20.49 -8.79 4.88
CA THR A 105 20.15 -8.57 6.27
C THR A 105 20.13 -9.89 7.04
N ALA A 106 20.36 -9.82 8.34
CA ALA A 106 20.30 -10.98 9.22
C ALA A 106 18.86 -11.42 9.50
N LEU A 107 17.89 -10.59 9.18
CA LEU A 107 16.50 -10.92 9.42
C LEU A 107 15.99 -11.88 8.35
N THR A 108 15.07 -12.75 8.74
CA THR A 108 14.40 -13.64 7.80
C THR A 108 12.98 -13.12 7.57
N PRO A 109 12.28 -13.57 6.52
CA PRO A 109 10.89 -13.18 6.30
C PRO A 109 9.98 -13.47 7.50
N ASP A 110 10.31 -14.49 8.29
CA ASP A 110 9.52 -14.80 9.46
C ASP A 110 9.67 -13.79 10.59
N ASP A 111 10.77 -13.04 10.60
CA ASP A 111 11.01 -12.03 11.62
C ASP A 111 10.25 -10.75 11.34
N ILE A 112 9.74 -10.56 10.13
CA ILE A 112 9.08 -9.34 9.71
C ILE A 112 7.62 -9.58 9.45
N ASN A 113 6.74 -8.87 10.17
CA ASN A 113 5.29 -8.96 9.94
C ASN A 113 4.90 -8.32 8.61
N GLY A 114 5.64 -7.32 8.18
CA GLY A 114 5.37 -6.68 6.90
C GLY A 114 6.28 -5.51 6.64
N LEU A 115 6.40 -5.18 5.38
CA LEU A 115 7.02 -3.93 4.96
C LEU A 115 5.90 -3.03 4.48
N PHE A 116 5.88 -1.83 5.01
CA PHE A 116 4.87 -0.84 4.69
C PHE A 116 5.45 0.21 3.77
N LEU A 117 4.63 0.69 2.85
CA LEU A 117 4.96 1.81 2.00
C LEU A 117 3.84 2.82 2.16
N ASN A 118 4.12 3.94 2.82
CA ASN A 118 3.14 5.01 3.00
C ASN A 118 3.39 6.08 1.95
N ILE A 119 2.40 6.33 1.11
CA ILE A 119 2.47 7.37 0.08
C ILE A 119 1.47 8.45 0.46
N LYS A 120 1.95 9.68 0.58
CA LYS A 120 1.11 10.80 0.98
C LYS A 120 1.26 11.94 -0.03
N TYR A 121 0.13 12.44 -0.50
CA TYR A 121 0.06 13.60 -1.37
C TYR A 121 -0.63 14.71 -0.61
N GLN A 122 0.01 15.87 -0.49
CA GLN A 122 -0.55 17.02 0.19
C GLN A 122 0.14 18.27 -0.31
N ASP A 123 -0.63 19.33 -0.58
CA ASP A 123 -0.10 20.62 -1.01
C ASP A 123 0.78 20.51 -2.25
N GLY A 124 0.42 19.64 -3.18
CA GLY A 124 1.14 19.47 -4.44
C GLY A 124 2.41 18.64 -4.33
N ALA A 125 2.71 18.10 -3.15
CA ALA A 125 3.94 17.35 -2.93
C ALA A 125 3.61 15.90 -2.54
N VAL A 126 4.45 14.97 -3.01
CA VAL A 126 4.33 13.55 -2.66
C VAL A 126 5.50 13.16 -1.78
N SER A 127 5.20 12.51 -0.68
CA SER A 127 6.23 11.92 0.16
C SER A 127 5.97 10.42 0.30
N VAL A 128 7.04 9.65 0.42
CA VAL A 128 6.99 8.20 0.59
C VAL A 128 7.79 7.84 1.83
N VAL A 129 7.16 7.11 2.74
CA VAL A 129 7.79 6.65 3.96
C VAL A 129 7.68 5.14 4.02
N THR A 130 8.80 4.46 4.23
CA THR A 130 8.82 3.01 4.40
C THR A 130 8.97 2.67 5.88
N GLY A 131 8.48 1.51 6.26
CA GLY A 131 8.61 1.02 7.61
C GLY A 131 8.41 -0.48 7.66
N THR A 132 8.84 -1.07 8.77
CA THR A 132 8.67 -2.51 8.98
C THR A 132 8.02 -2.75 10.33
N SER A 133 7.32 -3.88 10.42
CA SER A 133 6.83 -4.39 11.68
C SER A 133 7.57 -5.69 11.93
N ILE A 134 8.30 -5.76 13.02
CA ILE A 134 9.14 -6.92 13.33
C ILE A 134 8.52 -7.72 14.46
N LYS A 135 8.22 -9.00 14.20
CA LYS A 135 7.54 -9.85 15.17
C LYS A 135 8.31 -10.01 16.46
N VAL A 136 9.59 -10.27 16.33
CA VAL A 136 10.41 -10.61 17.48
C VAL A 136 10.45 -9.53 18.49
N PHE A 137 10.36 -8.27 18.01
CA PHE A 137 10.51 -7.21 18.90
C PHE A 137 9.29 -6.86 19.62
N SER A 138 8.26 -7.58 19.46
CA SER A 138 7.05 -7.29 20.21
C SER A 138 7.33 -7.26 21.72
N LEU A 139 8.41 -7.88 22.16
CA LEU A 139 8.85 -7.79 23.54
C LEU A 139 9.58 -6.50 23.84
N ASP A 140 10.01 -5.82 22.83
CA ASP A 140 10.78 -4.61 22.97
C ASP A 140 9.89 -3.40 22.79
N LYS A 141 9.80 -2.58 23.80
CA LYS A 141 8.90 -1.44 23.79
C LYS A 141 9.49 -0.20 23.18
N THR A 142 10.67 -0.30 22.62
CA THR A 142 11.33 0.88 22.08
C THR A 142 10.82 1.33 20.73
N LEU A 143 10.00 0.56 20.09
CA LEU A 143 9.47 0.97 18.79
C LEU A 143 8.20 1.76 18.88
#